data_58d2c446c232637624958143a79f68f8
#
_entry.id   58d2c446c232637624958143a79f68f8
#
_cell.length_a   1.000
_cell.length_b   1.000
_cell.length_c   1.000
_cell.angle_alpha   90.00
_cell.angle_beta   90.00
_cell.angle_gamma   90.00
#
_symmetry.space_group_name_H-M   'P 1'
#
loop_
_entity.id
_entity.type
_entity.pdbx_description
1 polymer ?
#
loop_
_entity_poly.entity_id
_entity_poly.type
_entity_poly.pdbx_seq_one_letter_code
_entity_poly.pdbx_strand_id
1 'polypeptide(L)'
;MDAARAAEGEIAAGRVRGPLHGVPVGIKDIIDVAGLPTTCHSKILVDNVAASDAVVTAKLRQAGAIILGKLSMHEFAIGGPSFDLPFPPARNPWNPEHNPGGSSSGSGAGVCAGLFPVALGSDTGGSIRNPASACGIVGLKPTYGLASRRGVFPLSFTLDHVGPLTRTVADNALMLDAIAVLYRVV
;
A
#
# COMPACT_ATOMS: atom_id res chain seq x y z
N MET A 1 -12.53 2.04 13.07
CA MET A 1 -12.56 2.82 14.32
C MET A 1 -12.01 2.02 15.50
N ASP A 2 -12.33 0.74 15.67
CA ASP A 2 -11.91 -0.06 16.84
C ASP A 2 -10.38 -0.20 16.95
N ALA A 3 -9.67 -0.43 15.84
CA ALA A 3 -8.22 -0.47 15.81
C ALA A 3 -7.57 0.87 16.25
N ALA A 4 -8.19 2.01 15.91
CA ALA A 4 -7.71 3.33 16.33
C ALA A 4 -7.89 3.53 17.83
N ARG A 5 -9.05 3.17 18.39
CA ARG A 5 -9.31 3.22 19.84
C ARG A 5 -8.39 2.29 20.63
N ALA A 6 -8.12 1.08 20.08
CA ALA A 6 -7.19 0.16 20.71
C ALA A 6 -5.76 0.73 20.75
N ALA A 7 -5.28 1.30 19.62
CA ALA A 7 -3.97 1.95 19.55
C ALA A 7 -3.88 3.15 20.51
N GLU A 8 -4.92 4.00 20.59
CA GLU A 8 -5.01 5.11 21.53
C GLU A 8 -4.86 4.64 22.98
N GLY A 9 -5.62 3.59 23.37
CA GLY A 9 -5.54 3.01 24.72
C GLY A 9 -4.18 2.40 25.03
N GLU A 10 -3.53 1.74 24.07
CA GLU A 10 -2.17 1.20 24.23
C GLU A 10 -1.14 2.32 24.43
N ILE A 11 -1.19 3.36 23.59
CA ILE A 11 -0.27 4.52 23.67
C ILE A 11 -0.47 5.26 24.99
N ALA A 12 -1.70 5.52 25.39
CA ALA A 12 -2.00 6.16 26.68
C ALA A 12 -1.51 5.36 27.89
N ALA A 13 -1.46 4.03 27.76
CA ALA A 13 -0.92 3.14 28.78
C ALA A 13 0.62 2.93 28.69
N GLY A 14 1.32 3.71 27.84
CA GLY A 14 2.77 3.62 27.65
C GLY A 14 3.24 2.41 26.83
N ARG A 15 2.33 1.65 26.23
CA ARG A 15 2.66 0.45 25.43
C ARG A 15 2.79 0.81 23.95
N VAL A 16 3.81 1.60 23.60
CA VAL A 16 4.07 2.00 22.21
C VAL A 16 4.82 0.87 21.48
N ARG A 17 4.28 0.42 20.34
CA ARG A 17 4.85 -0.68 19.53
C ARG A 17 5.97 -0.22 18.60
N GLY A 18 6.10 1.07 18.35
CA GLY A 18 7.11 1.66 17.45
C GLY A 18 6.59 2.90 16.72
N PRO A 19 7.35 3.42 15.74
CA PRO A 19 7.04 4.69 15.08
C PRO A 19 5.77 4.65 14.20
N LEU A 20 5.28 3.47 13.82
CA LEU A 20 4.04 3.33 13.07
C LEU A 20 2.82 3.07 13.95
N HIS A 21 2.95 3.05 15.28
CA HIS A 21 1.82 2.78 16.17
C HIS A 21 0.77 3.90 16.08
N GLY A 22 -0.44 3.53 15.68
CA GLY A 22 -1.55 4.45 15.46
C GLY A 22 -1.54 5.15 14.08
N VAL A 23 -0.51 4.92 13.25
CA VAL A 23 -0.42 5.55 11.93
C VAL A 23 -1.38 4.89 10.94
N PRO A 24 -2.27 5.68 10.27
CA PRO A 24 -3.16 5.15 9.25
C PRO A 24 -2.41 4.83 7.94
N VAL A 25 -2.65 3.63 7.40
CA VAL A 25 -1.98 3.11 6.20
C VAL A 25 -3.01 2.64 5.18
N GLY A 26 -2.86 3.09 3.93
CA GLY A 26 -3.61 2.57 2.80
C GLY A 26 -2.90 1.42 2.11
N ILE A 27 -3.64 0.41 1.65
CA ILE A 27 -3.09 -0.81 1.04
C ILE A 27 -3.57 -0.95 -0.40
N LYS A 28 -2.65 -0.96 -1.38
CA LYS A 28 -3.00 -1.22 -2.78
C LYS A 28 -3.80 -2.52 -2.92
N ASP A 29 -4.83 -2.53 -3.77
CA ASP A 29 -5.78 -3.63 -3.87
C ASP A 29 -5.26 -4.90 -4.58
N ILE A 30 -3.98 -5.07 -4.66
CA ILE A 30 -3.26 -6.29 -5.05
C ILE A 30 -2.68 -7.04 -3.84
N ILE A 31 -2.71 -6.42 -2.64
CA ILE A 31 -2.11 -6.91 -1.41
C ILE A 31 -3.23 -7.38 -0.47
N ASP A 32 -3.12 -8.59 0.03
CA ASP A 32 -4.13 -9.20 0.90
C ASP A 32 -4.22 -8.52 2.26
N VAL A 33 -5.47 -8.26 2.65
CA VAL A 33 -5.86 -7.86 4.00
C VAL A 33 -6.96 -8.82 4.45
N ALA A 34 -6.72 -9.59 5.49
CA ALA A 34 -7.65 -10.62 5.98
C ALA A 34 -9.07 -10.04 6.17
N GLY A 35 -10.06 -10.73 5.63
CA GLY A 35 -11.47 -10.35 5.70
C GLY A 35 -11.89 -9.23 4.75
N LEU A 36 -10.98 -8.69 3.94
CA LEU A 36 -11.32 -7.71 2.90
C LEU A 36 -11.13 -8.31 1.50
N PRO A 37 -11.91 -7.86 0.50
CA PRO A 37 -11.70 -8.25 -0.89
C PRO A 37 -10.32 -7.80 -1.39
N THR A 38 -9.63 -8.68 -2.12
CA THR A 38 -8.48 -8.37 -2.96
C THR A 38 -8.91 -8.53 -4.40
N THR A 39 -9.40 -7.44 -4.98
CA THR A 39 -10.06 -7.46 -6.29
C THR A 39 -9.11 -7.25 -7.46
N CYS A 40 -7.88 -6.79 -7.21
CA CYS A 40 -6.97 -6.29 -8.25
C CYS A 40 -7.63 -5.24 -9.16
N HIS A 41 -8.65 -4.53 -8.64
CA HIS A 41 -9.49 -3.56 -9.37
C HIS A 41 -10.24 -4.19 -10.55
N SER A 42 -10.59 -5.48 -10.47
CA SER A 42 -11.24 -6.25 -11.54
C SER A 42 -12.60 -6.78 -11.11
N LYS A 43 -13.54 -6.84 -12.07
CA LYS A 43 -14.84 -7.50 -11.92
C LYS A 43 -14.70 -9.01 -11.69
N ILE A 44 -13.60 -9.61 -12.18
CA ILE A 44 -13.34 -11.06 -12.07
C ILE A 44 -13.12 -11.47 -10.61
N LEU A 45 -12.49 -10.61 -9.81
CA LEU A 45 -12.10 -10.88 -8.42
C LEU A 45 -12.88 -10.06 -7.39
N VAL A 46 -14.04 -9.49 -7.76
CA VAL A 46 -14.81 -8.60 -6.88
C VAL A 46 -15.20 -9.27 -5.54
N ASP A 47 -15.45 -10.58 -5.56
CA ASP A 47 -15.83 -11.37 -4.38
C ASP A 47 -14.68 -12.18 -3.77
N ASN A 48 -13.42 -11.93 -4.24
CA ASN A 48 -12.24 -12.64 -3.73
C ASN A 48 -11.80 -12.09 -2.38
N VAL A 49 -12.39 -12.58 -1.30
CA VAL A 49 -12.07 -12.18 0.07
C VAL A 49 -10.82 -12.91 0.56
N ALA A 50 -9.80 -12.17 0.97
CA ALA A 50 -8.55 -12.73 1.48
C ALA A 50 -8.76 -13.46 2.82
N ALA A 51 -8.34 -14.72 2.91
CA ALA A 51 -8.45 -15.53 4.13
C ALA A 51 -7.39 -15.15 5.19
N SER A 52 -6.28 -14.53 4.76
CA SER A 52 -5.18 -14.11 5.63
C SER A 52 -4.54 -12.83 5.15
N ASP A 53 -3.86 -12.12 6.04
CA ASP A 53 -3.03 -10.98 5.67
C ASP A 53 -1.84 -11.42 4.81
N ALA A 54 -1.47 -10.59 3.85
CA ALA A 54 -0.13 -10.64 3.26
C ALA A 54 0.93 -10.45 4.35
N VAL A 55 2.14 -11.00 4.14
CA VAL A 55 3.23 -10.85 5.12
C VAL A 55 3.50 -9.37 5.45
N VAL A 56 3.49 -8.49 4.46
CA VAL A 56 3.69 -7.05 4.67
C VAL A 56 2.54 -6.41 5.46
N THR A 57 1.30 -6.84 5.23
CA THR A 57 0.12 -6.39 5.99
C THR A 57 0.21 -6.83 7.45
N ALA A 58 0.57 -8.09 7.71
CA ALA A 58 0.74 -8.62 9.05
C ALA A 58 1.85 -7.87 9.82
N LYS A 59 2.97 -7.56 9.15
CA LYS A 59 4.06 -6.76 9.75
C LYS A 59 3.61 -5.35 10.12
N LEU A 60 2.82 -4.68 9.28
CA LEU A 60 2.25 -3.38 9.60
C LEU A 60 1.33 -3.42 10.83
N ARG A 61 0.46 -4.45 10.91
CA ARG A 61 -0.38 -4.66 12.12
C ARG A 61 0.46 -4.91 13.37
N GLN A 62 1.54 -5.69 13.28
CA GLN A 62 2.49 -5.93 14.38
C GLN A 62 3.16 -4.63 14.83
N ALA A 63 3.51 -3.74 13.89
CA ALA A 63 4.05 -2.42 14.17
C ALA A 63 3.01 -1.44 14.75
N GLY A 64 1.73 -1.86 14.88
CA GLY A 64 0.64 -1.05 15.41
C GLY A 64 -0.01 -0.10 14.39
N ALA A 65 0.31 -0.24 13.11
CA ALA A 65 -0.31 0.57 12.07
C ALA A 65 -1.81 0.24 11.91
N ILE A 66 -2.60 1.25 11.56
CA ILE A 66 -4.04 1.12 11.35
C ILE A 66 -4.31 0.98 9.85
N ILE A 67 -4.72 -0.21 9.42
CA ILE A 67 -5.09 -0.45 8.04
C ILE A 67 -6.44 0.22 7.75
N LEU A 68 -6.45 1.26 6.88
CA LEU A 68 -7.65 1.99 6.52
C LEU A 68 -8.54 1.23 5.54
N GLY A 69 -7.92 0.48 4.61
CA GLY A 69 -8.63 -0.25 3.58
C GLY A 69 -7.81 -0.43 2.32
N LYS A 70 -8.51 -0.86 1.25
CA LYS A 70 -7.95 -1.16 -0.06
C LYS A 70 -8.00 0.07 -0.96
N LEU A 71 -6.96 0.27 -1.76
CA LEU A 71 -6.79 1.46 -2.60
C LEU A 71 -6.90 1.11 -4.08
N SER A 72 -7.53 2.01 -4.84
CA SER A 72 -7.64 1.94 -6.29
C SER A 72 -6.29 1.71 -6.98
N MET A 73 -6.32 0.98 -8.07
CA MET A 73 -5.13 0.65 -8.88
C MET A 73 -5.53 0.45 -10.35
N HIS A 74 -4.55 0.33 -11.26
CA HIS A 74 -4.83 -0.20 -12.59
C HIS A 74 -5.15 -1.69 -12.50
N GLU A 75 -6.13 -2.16 -13.28
CA GLU A 75 -6.58 -3.56 -13.26
C GLU A 75 -5.40 -4.52 -13.41
N PHE A 76 -5.31 -5.53 -12.53
CA PHE A 76 -4.19 -6.48 -12.44
C PHE A 76 -2.78 -5.86 -12.47
N ALA A 77 -2.64 -4.61 -12.06
CA ALA A 77 -1.40 -3.84 -12.04
C ALA A 77 -0.80 -3.55 -13.43
N ILE A 78 -1.54 -3.73 -14.51
CA ILE A 78 -1.09 -3.53 -15.89
C ILE A 78 -1.94 -2.50 -16.64
N GLY A 79 -1.45 -1.96 -17.73
CA GLY A 79 -2.17 -1.01 -18.56
C GLY A 79 -2.26 0.39 -17.96
N GLY A 80 -3.44 1.01 -18.10
CA GLY A 80 -3.76 2.36 -17.64
C GLY A 80 -5.05 2.40 -16.81
N PRO A 81 -5.55 3.61 -16.49
CA PRO A 81 -6.84 3.74 -15.83
C PRO A 81 -7.95 3.21 -16.73
N SER A 82 -8.89 2.48 -16.15
CA SER A 82 -10.09 2.01 -16.83
C SER A 82 -11.32 2.62 -16.15
N PHE A 83 -12.31 3.04 -16.95
CA PHE A 83 -13.50 3.76 -16.48
C PHE A 83 -14.75 2.87 -16.43
N ASP A 84 -14.65 1.64 -16.92
CA ASP A 84 -15.70 0.63 -16.96
C ASP A 84 -15.58 -0.45 -15.88
N LEU A 85 -14.65 -0.28 -14.95
CA LEU A 85 -14.41 -1.18 -13.82
C LEU A 85 -15.37 -0.91 -12.66
N PRO A 86 -15.50 -1.83 -11.69
CA PRO A 86 -16.45 -1.69 -10.56
C PRO A 86 -16.15 -0.49 -9.67
N PHE A 87 -14.90 -0.01 -9.68
CA PHE A 87 -14.46 1.13 -8.88
C PHE A 87 -13.96 2.26 -9.77
N PRO A 88 -14.24 3.53 -9.41
CA PRO A 88 -13.75 4.66 -10.19
C PRO A 88 -12.22 4.74 -10.12
N PRO A 89 -11.55 5.15 -11.21
CA PRO A 89 -10.11 5.39 -11.20
C PRO A 89 -9.75 6.57 -10.31
N ALA A 90 -8.60 6.48 -9.65
CA ALA A 90 -8.05 7.60 -8.89
C ALA A 90 -7.73 8.79 -9.83
N ARG A 91 -7.87 9.99 -9.31
CA ARG A 91 -7.55 11.25 -9.98
C ARG A 91 -6.32 11.89 -9.36
N ASN A 92 -5.57 12.66 -10.14
CA ASN A 92 -4.42 13.39 -9.63
C ASN A 92 -4.88 14.57 -8.74
N PRO A 93 -4.46 14.63 -7.46
CA PRO A 93 -4.92 15.70 -6.56
C PRO A 93 -4.48 17.11 -6.98
N TRP A 94 -3.40 17.24 -7.75
CA TRP A 94 -2.96 18.54 -8.30
C TRP A 94 -3.87 19.05 -9.41
N ASN A 95 -4.39 18.13 -10.23
CA ASN A 95 -5.36 18.44 -11.28
C ASN A 95 -6.21 17.18 -11.56
N PRO A 96 -7.50 17.14 -11.16
CA PRO A 96 -8.36 15.98 -11.33
C PRO A 96 -8.63 15.54 -12.78
N GLU A 97 -8.31 16.39 -13.77
CA GLU A 97 -8.36 16.02 -15.18
C GLU A 97 -7.19 15.13 -15.61
N HIS A 98 -6.15 15.04 -14.79
CA HIS A 98 -4.99 14.22 -15.06
C HIS A 98 -4.99 12.89 -14.29
N ASN A 99 -4.29 11.91 -14.85
CA ASN A 99 -4.00 10.64 -14.22
C ASN A 99 -2.94 10.82 -13.10
N PRO A 100 -3.12 10.22 -11.92
CA PRO A 100 -2.12 10.26 -10.85
C PRO A 100 -0.92 9.32 -11.08
N GLY A 101 -0.82 8.72 -12.26
CA GLY A 101 0.11 7.61 -12.50
C GLY A 101 -0.43 6.28 -11.98
N GLY A 102 0.36 5.22 -12.14
CA GLY A 102 -0.03 3.86 -11.74
C GLY A 102 1.11 2.86 -11.92
N SER A 103 0.81 1.61 -11.62
CA SER A 103 -0.51 1.04 -11.28
C SER A 103 -0.97 1.27 -9.82
N SER A 104 -0.13 1.77 -8.91
CA SER A 104 -0.51 2.10 -7.52
C SER A 104 -1.15 3.50 -7.46
N SER A 105 -2.19 3.72 -8.28
CA SER A 105 -2.82 5.04 -8.50
C SER A 105 -3.46 5.61 -7.23
N GLY A 106 -4.25 4.81 -6.50
CA GLY A 106 -4.87 5.22 -5.25
C GLY A 106 -3.86 5.43 -4.12
N SER A 107 -2.75 4.68 -4.11
CA SER A 107 -1.67 4.89 -3.14
C SER A 107 -0.99 6.25 -3.36
N GLY A 108 -0.67 6.59 -4.61
CA GLY A 108 -0.08 7.87 -4.97
C GLY A 108 -1.02 9.04 -4.67
N ALA A 109 -2.24 8.98 -5.19
CA ALA A 109 -3.24 10.02 -5.03
C ALA A 109 -3.62 10.26 -3.55
N GLY A 110 -3.84 9.20 -2.78
CA GLY A 110 -4.26 9.31 -1.38
C GLY A 110 -3.19 9.94 -0.48
N VAL A 111 -1.91 9.57 -0.67
CA VAL A 111 -0.80 10.20 0.05
C VAL A 111 -0.63 11.66 -0.36
N CYS A 112 -0.70 11.97 -1.65
CA CYS A 112 -0.61 13.32 -2.17
C CYS A 112 -1.74 14.21 -1.63
N ALA A 113 -2.97 13.71 -1.62
CA ALA A 113 -4.13 14.43 -1.10
C ALA A 113 -4.13 14.57 0.43
N GLY A 114 -3.20 13.94 1.16
CA GLY A 114 -3.14 13.99 2.63
C GLY A 114 -4.20 13.15 3.34
N LEU A 115 -4.84 12.21 2.65
CA LEU A 115 -5.85 11.31 3.25
C LEU A 115 -5.23 10.35 4.28
N PHE A 116 -3.99 10.00 4.07
CA PHE A 116 -3.15 9.22 4.98
C PHE A 116 -1.67 9.51 4.69
N PRO A 117 -0.78 9.43 5.70
CA PRO A 117 0.63 9.80 5.52
C PRO A 117 1.43 8.78 4.70
N VAL A 118 1.03 7.53 4.71
CA VAL A 118 1.76 6.41 4.10
C VAL A 118 0.81 5.41 3.42
N ALA A 119 1.28 4.77 2.36
CA ALA A 119 0.59 3.69 1.67
C ALA A 119 1.56 2.61 1.20
N LEU A 120 1.06 1.38 1.01
CA LEU A 120 1.77 0.35 0.26
C LEU A 120 1.34 0.33 -1.20
N GLY A 121 2.32 0.09 -2.06
CA GLY A 121 2.15 -0.18 -3.47
C GLY A 121 2.96 -1.38 -3.94
N SER A 122 2.89 -1.67 -5.24
CA SER A 122 3.74 -2.65 -5.93
C SER A 122 4.39 -2.01 -7.15
N ASP A 123 5.57 -2.51 -7.52
CA ASP A 123 6.35 -2.01 -8.66
C ASP A 123 6.97 -3.17 -9.44
N THR A 124 6.56 -3.32 -10.68
CA THR A 124 7.11 -4.28 -11.62
C THR A 124 7.95 -3.56 -12.67
N GLY A 125 7.40 -2.52 -13.27
CA GLY A 125 8.06 -1.68 -14.29
C GLY A 125 8.00 -0.17 -13.98
N GLY A 126 7.64 0.22 -12.72
CA GLY A 126 7.49 1.62 -12.33
C GLY A 126 6.28 1.92 -11.46
N SER A 127 5.49 0.91 -11.08
CA SER A 127 4.15 1.11 -10.51
C SER A 127 4.11 1.67 -9.06
N ILE A 128 5.25 1.90 -8.41
CA ILE A 128 5.41 2.78 -7.23
C ILE A 128 5.98 4.12 -7.66
N ARG A 129 7.06 4.10 -8.45
CA ARG A 129 7.84 5.28 -8.84
C ARG A 129 7.07 6.22 -9.76
N ASN A 130 6.29 5.67 -10.69
CA ASN A 130 5.47 6.46 -11.62
C ASN A 130 4.40 7.28 -10.90
N PRO A 131 3.51 6.70 -10.06
CA PRO A 131 2.55 7.51 -9.32
C PRO A 131 3.21 8.44 -8.29
N ALA A 132 4.35 8.08 -7.72
CA ALA A 132 5.09 8.98 -6.84
C ALA A 132 5.58 10.22 -7.59
N SER A 133 6.13 10.05 -8.79
CA SER A 133 6.56 11.15 -9.65
C SER A 133 5.38 12.03 -10.09
N ALA A 134 4.28 11.44 -10.55
CA ALA A 134 3.11 12.17 -11.03
C ALA A 134 2.37 12.94 -9.91
N CYS A 135 2.47 12.47 -8.68
CA CYS A 135 1.83 13.08 -7.50
C CYS A 135 2.77 13.95 -6.66
N GLY A 136 4.07 14.01 -6.96
CA GLY A 136 5.04 14.81 -6.21
C GLY A 136 5.30 14.30 -4.78
N ILE A 137 5.35 12.97 -4.62
CA ILE A 137 5.60 12.29 -3.34
C ILE A 137 6.81 11.36 -3.44
N VAL A 138 7.19 10.74 -2.33
CA VAL A 138 8.29 9.76 -2.27
C VAL A 138 7.75 8.35 -2.52
N GLY A 139 8.33 7.65 -3.50
CA GLY A 139 8.03 6.24 -3.77
C GLY A 139 9.30 5.43 -3.91
N LEU A 140 9.44 4.36 -3.12
CA LEU A 140 10.63 3.52 -3.13
C LEU A 140 10.30 2.11 -3.63
N LYS A 141 10.97 1.72 -4.71
CA LYS A 141 11.09 0.33 -5.12
C LYS A 141 12.35 -0.26 -4.45
N PRO A 142 12.22 -1.05 -3.39
CA PRO A 142 13.37 -1.59 -2.67
C PRO A 142 14.13 -2.63 -3.50
N THR A 143 15.19 -3.19 -2.93
CA THR A 143 15.88 -4.37 -3.49
C THR A 143 14.91 -5.54 -3.56
N TYR A 144 15.01 -6.35 -4.63
CA TYR A 144 14.19 -7.54 -4.84
C TYR A 144 14.25 -8.48 -3.63
N GLY A 145 13.08 -8.87 -3.13
CA GLY A 145 12.95 -9.75 -1.98
C GLY A 145 13.09 -9.09 -0.61
N LEU A 146 13.47 -7.82 -0.51
CA LEU A 146 13.57 -7.12 0.79
C LEU A 146 12.21 -7.01 1.49
N ALA A 147 11.14 -6.75 0.75
CA ALA A 147 9.77 -6.87 1.22
C ALA A 147 9.13 -8.14 0.64
N SER A 148 8.47 -8.92 1.50
CA SER A 148 7.84 -10.18 1.08
C SER A 148 6.67 -9.92 0.12
N ARG A 149 6.56 -10.78 -0.90
CA ARG A 149 5.44 -10.80 -1.85
C ARG A 149 4.39 -11.87 -1.53
N ARG A 150 4.55 -12.60 -0.43
CA ARG A 150 3.56 -13.60 -0.01
C ARG A 150 2.25 -12.91 0.38
N GLY A 151 1.16 -13.31 -0.28
CA GLY A 151 -0.16 -12.67 -0.15
C GLY A 151 -0.29 -11.41 -1.02
N VAL A 152 0.52 -11.29 -2.06
CA VAL A 152 0.39 -10.26 -3.10
C VAL A 152 0.09 -10.93 -4.43
N PHE A 153 -0.99 -10.51 -5.09
CA PHE A 153 -1.34 -11.07 -6.41
C PHE A 153 -0.23 -10.76 -7.41
N PRO A 154 0.34 -11.76 -8.11
CA PRO A 154 1.50 -11.55 -8.95
C PRO A 154 1.14 -10.94 -10.30
N LEU A 155 1.95 -9.95 -10.77
CA LEU A 155 2.02 -9.55 -12.16
C LEU A 155 3.22 -10.24 -12.85
N SER A 156 4.39 -10.20 -12.20
CA SER A 156 5.61 -10.86 -12.69
C SER A 156 6.38 -11.48 -11.52
N PHE A 157 6.58 -12.78 -11.55
CA PHE A 157 7.29 -13.50 -10.49
C PHE A 157 8.74 -13.08 -10.29
N THR A 158 9.36 -12.48 -11.30
CA THR A 158 10.79 -12.09 -11.27
C THR A 158 11.00 -10.58 -11.10
N LEU A 159 9.97 -9.77 -11.32
CA LEU A 159 10.11 -8.31 -11.34
C LEU A 159 9.28 -7.58 -10.27
N ASP A 160 8.31 -8.26 -9.65
CA ASP A 160 7.44 -7.61 -8.67
C ASP A 160 8.18 -7.25 -7.38
N HIS A 161 7.91 -6.04 -6.91
CA HIS A 161 8.38 -5.50 -5.64
C HIS A 161 7.20 -4.93 -4.87
N VAL A 162 7.23 -5.00 -3.55
CA VAL A 162 6.33 -4.25 -2.67
C VAL A 162 7.13 -3.14 -2.01
N GLY A 163 6.55 -1.96 -1.91
CA GLY A 163 7.25 -0.84 -1.29
C GLY A 163 6.33 0.32 -0.90
N PRO A 164 6.88 1.27 -0.15
CA PRO A 164 6.14 2.40 0.41
C PRO A 164 5.99 3.58 -0.57
N LEU A 165 4.86 4.28 -0.40
CA LEU A 165 4.63 5.63 -0.93
C LEU A 165 4.33 6.54 0.27
N THR A 166 5.02 7.67 0.38
CA THR A 166 4.96 8.57 1.54
C THR A 166 5.19 10.02 1.11
N ARG A 167 4.93 10.99 2.00
CA ARG A 167 5.22 12.39 1.70
C ARG A 167 6.69 12.76 1.90
N THR A 168 7.38 12.11 2.83
CA THR A 168 8.79 12.39 3.15
C THR A 168 9.68 11.17 3.02
N VAL A 169 10.98 11.38 2.82
CA VAL A 169 11.98 10.30 2.80
C VAL A 169 12.10 9.63 4.16
N ALA A 170 11.96 10.39 5.25
CA ALA A 170 12.02 9.85 6.61
C ALA A 170 10.86 8.86 6.86
N ASP A 171 9.62 9.23 6.50
CA ASP A 171 8.47 8.32 6.61
C ASP A 171 8.64 7.08 5.74
N ASN A 172 9.26 7.24 4.56
CA ASN A 172 9.53 6.14 3.65
C ASN A 172 10.49 5.12 4.25
N ALA A 173 11.55 5.58 4.92
CA ALA A 173 12.50 4.73 5.63
C ALA A 173 11.83 3.97 6.78
N LEU A 174 11.04 4.65 7.63
CA LEU A 174 10.29 4.03 8.73
C LEU A 174 9.30 2.95 8.23
N MET A 175 8.63 3.24 7.13
CA MET A 175 7.69 2.29 6.51
C MET A 175 8.41 1.08 5.93
N LEU A 176 9.58 1.29 5.27
CA LEU A 176 10.39 0.21 4.74
C LEU A 176 10.91 -0.71 5.85
N ASP A 177 11.43 -0.16 6.94
CA ASP A 177 11.91 -0.93 8.09
C ASP A 177 10.81 -1.83 8.66
N ALA A 178 9.58 -1.33 8.75
CA ALA A 178 8.46 -2.09 9.25
C ALA A 178 8.09 -3.29 8.36
N ILE A 179 8.23 -3.19 7.04
CA ILE A 179 7.84 -4.26 6.10
C ILE A 179 9.01 -5.14 5.65
N ALA A 180 10.25 -4.70 5.84
CA ALA A 180 11.44 -5.44 5.42
C ALA A 180 11.54 -6.81 6.10
N VAL A 181 12.00 -7.81 5.34
CA VAL A 181 12.37 -9.12 5.88
C VAL A 181 13.84 -9.03 6.26
N LEU A 182 14.14 -9.13 7.55
CA LEU A 182 15.53 -9.24 8.03
C LEU A 182 16.04 -10.62 7.62
N TYR A 183 16.82 -10.70 6.56
CA TYR A 183 17.69 -11.85 6.35
C TYR A 183 18.80 -11.77 7.39
N ARG A 184 18.78 -12.60 8.44
CA ARG A 184 20.00 -12.89 9.17
C ARG A 184 20.91 -13.62 8.19
N VAL A 185 21.94 -12.95 7.72
CA VAL A 185 23.09 -13.62 7.11
C VAL A 185 23.74 -14.41 8.25
N VAL A 186 23.54 -15.73 8.23
CA VAL A 186 24.22 -16.67 9.14
C VAL A 186 25.62 -16.88 8.63
#